data_688d3d9b6211ece77394f58eb9a8b1b7
#
_entry.id   688d3d9b6211ece77394f58eb9a8b1b7
#
_cell.length_a   1.000
_cell.length_b   1.000
_cell.length_c   1.000
_cell.angle_alpha   90.00
_cell.angle_beta   90.00
_cell.angle_gamma   90.00
#
_symmetry.space_group_name_H-M   'P 1'
#
loop_
_entity.id
_entity.type
_entity.pdbx_description
1 polymer ?
#
loop_
_entity_poly.entity_id
_entity_poly.type
_entity_poly.pdbx_seq_one_letter_code
_entity_poly.pdbx_strand_id
1 'polypeptide(L)'
;EGDLILDPIATLPRFRAVERSWDSKVDRAEYDIPTSMAVLGYTGNYVDIRIGRDVNRWTDGIGSVFLSDYAPAYDQLRVKTRIWKLEYVNLLAAFDNRFRVNDILHTRRKYGAFHSLSINLSTRLNVTLFESIIFSRDSLGMTKQQVDRPAFDPVYANPIILYQAVEEDLGDMGNAMLGLGGYWRIVDGLKVYGQFLIDEFAIQDYLGTQKNEWTKKYALVGGVHFVKTLKSNVKLEYSRARPFTYSHHSGQTNYVHYNDYLGHPLGSNFQDIMLWYHVGLAKNTNVYFTMSYTKRGRNTQVNYGGDPLNPYTTRAKNEGVKMFDGIL
;
A
#
# COMPACT_ATOMS: atom_id res chain seq x y z
N GLU A 1 -13.45 24.52 -5.48
CA GLU A 1 -13.44 24.67 -3.99
C GLU A 1 -13.34 23.25 -3.44
N GLY A 2 -12.12 22.88 -3.06
CA GLY A 2 -11.81 21.55 -2.53
C GLY A 2 -12.23 21.52 -1.07
N ASP A 3 -13.19 20.66 -0.76
CA ASP A 3 -13.56 20.37 0.62
C ASP A 3 -12.34 19.81 1.36
N LEU A 4 -11.90 20.53 2.36
CA LEU A 4 -10.89 20.06 3.33
C LEU A 4 -11.55 18.96 4.17
N ILE A 5 -11.65 17.76 3.62
CA ILE A 5 -12.04 16.58 4.39
C ILE A 5 -10.82 16.24 5.24
N LEU A 6 -10.83 16.70 6.49
CA LEU A 6 -9.84 16.28 7.46
C LEU A 6 -9.91 14.77 7.61
N ASP A 7 -8.87 14.12 7.18
CA ASP A 7 -8.72 12.67 7.28
C ASP A 7 -8.53 12.29 8.76
N PRO A 8 -9.35 11.39 9.32
CA PRO A 8 -9.23 10.98 10.72
C PRO A 8 -7.89 10.31 11.05
N ILE A 9 -7.26 9.68 10.05
CA ILE A 9 -5.92 9.11 10.20
C ILE A 9 -4.85 10.23 10.13
N ALA A 10 -5.12 11.31 9.40
CA ALA A 10 -4.21 12.45 9.29
C ALA A 10 -4.21 13.34 10.55
N THR A 11 -5.26 13.31 11.36
CA THR A 11 -5.38 14.10 12.59
C THR A 11 -4.78 13.43 13.83
N LEU A 12 -4.49 12.13 13.78
CA LEU A 12 -3.70 11.50 14.83
C LEU A 12 -2.26 11.97 14.69
N PRO A 13 -1.63 12.50 15.77
CA PRO A 13 -0.23 12.85 15.70
C PRO A 13 0.57 11.63 15.27
N ARG A 14 1.16 11.72 14.09
CA ARG A 14 1.97 10.64 13.50
C ARG A 14 3.33 10.62 14.18
N PHE A 15 3.36 10.34 15.46
CA PHE A 15 4.59 10.01 16.17
C PHE A 15 4.98 8.57 15.81
N ARG A 16 5.57 8.39 14.63
CA ARG A 16 6.19 7.13 14.29
C ARG A 16 7.63 7.18 14.75
N ALA A 17 7.89 6.49 15.83
CA ALA A 17 9.23 6.06 16.11
C ALA A 17 9.57 4.96 15.09
N VAL A 18 10.18 5.36 13.98
CA VAL A 18 10.73 4.42 13.02
C VAL A 18 11.97 3.81 13.67
N GLU A 19 11.74 2.62 14.22
CA GLU A 19 12.75 1.76 14.81
C GLU A 19 13.54 2.33 16.03
N ARG A 20 13.36 1.65 17.15
CA ARG A 20 14.28 1.70 18.27
C ARG A 20 15.60 1.07 17.83
N SER A 21 16.56 1.85 17.40
CA SER A 21 17.93 1.35 17.34
C SER A 21 18.46 1.28 18.79
N TRP A 22 18.53 0.08 19.34
CA TRP A 22 19.20 -0.14 20.61
C TRP A 22 20.68 -0.32 20.34
N ASP A 23 21.50 0.68 20.60
CA ASP A 23 22.94 0.50 20.68
C ASP A 23 23.28 -0.02 22.08
N SER A 24 23.60 -1.30 22.16
CA SER A 24 23.99 -1.99 23.42
C SER A 24 25.22 -1.40 24.07
N LYS A 25 26.02 -0.58 23.37
CA LYS A 25 27.23 0.06 23.91
C LYS A 25 26.97 1.44 24.51
N VAL A 26 25.86 2.10 24.21
CA VAL A 26 25.63 3.49 24.63
C VAL A 26 24.37 3.67 25.48
N ASP A 27 23.57 2.63 25.66
CA ASP A 27 22.31 2.65 26.43
C ASP A 27 21.36 3.82 26.05
N ARG A 28 21.40 4.24 24.79
CA ARG A 28 20.57 5.30 24.21
C ARG A 28 19.63 4.72 23.16
N ALA A 29 18.35 5.04 23.29
CA ALA A 29 17.37 4.83 22.23
C ALA A 29 17.50 6.00 21.25
N GLU A 30 17.90 5.74 20.02
CA GLU A 30 17.91 6.72 18.95
C GLU A 30 16.64 6.56 18.12
N TYR A 31 15.88 7.66 17.96
CA TYR A 31 14.67 7.70 17.18
C TYR A 31 14.93 8.55 15.93
N ASP A 32 14.81 7.92 14.77
CA ASP A 32 14.79 8.63 13.49
C ASP A 32 13.35 8.89 13.09
N ILE A 33 12.99 10.16 12.87
CA ILE A 33 11.65 10.58 12.47
C ILE A 33 11.75 11.17 11.06
N PRO A 34 11.62 10.38 9.99
CA PRO A 34 11.73 10.83 8.61
C PRO A 34 10.46 11.57 8.19
N THR A 35 10.24 12.79 8.70
CA THR A 35 9.04 13.60 8.43
C THR A 35 9.27 14.72 7.41
N SER A 36 10.49 14.85 6.86
CA SER A 36 10.77 15.91 5.90
C SER A 36 10.04 15.67 4.59
N MET A 37 9.30 16.67 4.12
CA MET A 37 8.61 16.67 2.82
C MET A 37 8.96 17.95 2.08
N ALA A 38 9.25 17.84 0.78
CA ALA A 38 9.49 18.97 -0.11
C ALA A 38 9.11 18.56 -1.53
N VAL A 39 8.21 19.31 -2.15
CA VAL A 39 7.65 19.01 -3.45
C VAL A 39 7.71 20.23 -4.35
N LEU A 40 8.22 20.06 -5.55
CA LEU A 40 8.05 20.98 -6.66
C LEU A 40 6.93 20.44 -7.57
N GLY A 41 5.93 21.26 -7.87
CA GLY A 41 4.79 20.84 -8.65
C GLY A 41 4.40 21.83 -9.74
N TYR A 42 3.89 21.28 -10.84
CA TYR A 42 3.20 22.01 -11.90
C TYR A 42 1.79 21.43 -12.03
N THR A 43 0.78 22.31 -12.02
CA THR A 43 -0.62 21.92 -12.21
C THR A 43 -1.22 22.69 -13.38
N GLY A 44 -1.61 21.94 -14.42
CA GLY A 44 -2.30 22.46 -15.59
C GLY A 44 -3.67 21.81 -15.75
N ASN A 45 -4.40 22.20 -16.78
CA ASN A 45 -5.76 21.68 -17.04
C ASN A 45 -5.79 20.17 -17.30
N TYR A 46 -4.75 19.65 -17.97
CA TYR A 46 -4.68 18.24 -18.40
C TYR A 46 -3.60 17.45 -17.67
N VAL A 47 -2.58 18.13 -17.14
CA VAL A 47 -1.40 17.48 -16.56
C VAL A 47 -1.05 18.12 -15.23
N ASP A 48 -0.77 17.28 -14.25
CA ASP A 48 -0.22 17.65 -12.94
C ASP A 48 1.07 16.83 -12.76
N ILE A 49 2.18 17.52 -12.55
CA ILE A 49 3.50 16.91 -12.33
C ILE A 49 3.99 17.29 -10.95
N ARG A 50 4.46 16.31 -10.18
CA ARG A 50 5.09 16.53 -8.89
C ARG A 50 6.38 15.76 -8.79
N ILE A 51 7.44 16.43 -8.37
CA ILE A 51 8.75 15.84 -8.10
C ILE A 51 9.21 16.26 -6.71
N GLY A 52 9.76 15.33 -5.96
CA GLY A 52 10.27 15.57 -4.61
C GLY A 52 9.86 14.49 -3.64
N ARG A 53 9.86 14.81 -2.35
CA ARG A 53 9.54 13.89 -1.26
C ARG A 53 8.15 14.15 -0.73
N ASP A 54 7.25 13.17 -0.88
CA ASP A 54 5.83 13.27 -0.52
C ASP A 54 5.24 11.88 -0.17
N VAL A 55 4.01 11.87 0.31
CA VAL A 55 3.20 10.67 0.51
C VAL A 55 2.09 10.61 -0.54
N ASN A 56 1.57 9.42 -0.80
CA ASN A 56 0.41 9.23 -1.67
C ASN A 56 -0.65 8.41 -0.97
N ARG A 57 -1.92 8.74 -1.25
CA ARG A 57 -3.06 8.00 -0.75
C ARG A 57 -4.08 7.83 -1.88
N TRP A 58 -4.27 6.57 -2.30
CA TRP A 58 -5.16 6.21 -3.40
C TRP A 58 -6.34 5.41 -2.88
N THR A 59 -7.32 6.11 -2.31
CA THR A 59 -8.53 5.52 -1.75
C THR A 59 -9.65 6.53 -1.66
N ASP A 60 -10.88 6.06 -1.69
CA ASP A 60 -12.12 6.79 -1.34
C ASP A 60 -12.53 6.56 0.13
N GLY A 61 -11.86 5.65 0.80
CA GLY A 61 -12.17 5.17 2.13
C GLY A 61 -11.29 5.72 3.24
N ILE A 62 -11.22 4.97 4.34
CA ILE A 62 -10.35 5.22 5.49
C ILE A 62 -9.00 4.57 5.24
N GLY A 63 -8.99 3.27 4.94
CA GLY A 63 -7.79 2.52 4.54
C GLY A 63 -7.60 2.48 3.03
N SER A 64 -6.42 2.04 2.60
CA SER A 64 -6.14 1.70 1.20
C SER A 64 -5.35 0.41 1.13
N VAL A 65 -5.77 -0.51 0.27
CA VAL A 65 -4.98 -1.70 -0.03
C VAL A 65 -4.06 -1.49 -1.23
N PHE A 66 -4.21 -0.39 -1.97
CA PHE A 66 -3.34 0.00 -3.07
C PHE A 66 -2.11 0.74 -2.55
N LEU A 67 -2.24 2.03 -2.38
CA LEU A 67 -1.20 2.90 -1.85
C LEU A 67 -1.79 3.79 -0.77
N SER A 68 -1.19 3.77 0.41
CA SER A 68 -1.60 4.59 1.55
C SER A 68 -0.50 5.58 1.92
N ASP A 69 -0.88 6.59 2.64
CA ASP A 69 0.03 7.56 3.24
C ASP A 69 0.53 7.10 4.62
N TYR A 70 0.42 5.79 4.91
CA TYR A 70 0.90 5.20 6.15
C TYR A 70 2.42 5.16 6.24
N ALA A 71 3.12 4.71 5.21
CA ALA A 71 4.58 4.76 5.16
C ALA A 71 5.10 6.21 5.20
N PRO A 72 6.33 6.45 5.70
CA PRO A 72 6.96 7.77 5.64
C PRO A 72 7.03 8.30 4.20
N ALA A 73 7.23 9.62 4.07
CA ALA A 73 7.41 10.25 2.77
C ALA A 73 8.64 9.70 2.03
N TYR A 74 8.51 9.55 0.72
CA TYR A 74 9.51 8.98 -0.17
C TYR A 74 9.76 9.87 -1.38
N ASP A 75 10.96 9.76 -1.96
CA ASP A 75 11.33 10.51 -3.16
C ASP A 75 10.56 9.94 -4.36
N GLN A 76 9.95 10.83 -5.17
CA GLN A 76 9.04 10.43 -6.22
C GLN A 76 8.98 11.42 -7.39
N LEU A 77 8.59 10.88 -8.54
CA LEU A 77 8.05 11.61 -9.68
C LEU A 77 6.64 11.11 -9.94
N ARG A 78 5.65 12.00 -9.83
CA ARG A 78 4.25 11.69 -10.12
C ARG A 78 3.76 12.55 -11.27
N VAL A 79 3.24 11.89 -12.30
CA VAL A 79 2.57 12.52 -13.45
C VAL A 79 1.13 12.07 -13.46
N LYS A 80 0.20 13.01 -13.35
CA LYS A 80 -1.22 12.78 -13.44
C LYS A 80 -1.74 13.46 -14.69
N THR A 81 -2.41 12.70 -15.54
CA THR A 81 -3.03 13.18 -16.78
C THR A 81 -4.55 13.06 -16.68
N ARG A 82 -5.27 14.11 -17.07
CA ARG A 82 -6.74 14.14 -17.11
C ARG A 82 -7.19 14.45 -18.50
N ILE A 83 -7.97 13.56 -19.09
CA ILE A 83 -8.56 13.74 -20.42
C ILE A 83 -9.99 13.24 -20.36
N TRP A 84 -10.94 14.13 -20.61
CA TRP A 84 -12.38 13.83 -20.60
C TRP A 84 -12.83 13.19 -19.26
N LYS A 85 -13.21 11.91 -19.25
CA LYS A 85 -13.62 11.15 -18.05
C LYS A 85 -12.51 10.30 -17.46
N LEU A 86 -11.31 10.36 -18.01
CA LEU A 86 -10.16 9.56 -17.62
C LEU A 86 -9.21 10.40 -16.76
N GLU A 87 -8.75 9.81 -15.69
CA GLU A 87 -7.58 10.24 -14.92
C GLU A 87 -6.56 9.12 -14.90
N TYR A 88 -5.35 9.39 -15.37
CA TYR A 88 -4.26 8.43 -15.37
C TYR A 88 -3.10 8.98 -14.56
N VAL A 89 -2.66 8.20 -13.58
CA VAL A 89 -1.54 8.55 -12.70
C VAL A 89 -0.41 7.57 -12.93
N ASN A 90 0.78 8.11 -13.21
CA ASN A 90 2.04 7.40 -13.20
C ASN A 90 2.84 7.91 -12.01
N LEU A 91 3.34 6.99 -11.18
CA LEU A 91 4.18 7.30 -10.04
C LEU A 91 5.43 6.43 -10.08
N LEU A 92 6.59 7.06 -10.13
CA LEU A 92 7.88 6.43 -9.89
C LEU A 92 8.38 6.85 -8.51
N ALA A 93 8.76 5.89 -7.69
CA ALA A 93 9.15 6.14 -6.31
C ALA A 93 10.41 5.37 -5.92
N ALA A 94 11.19 5.96 -5.01
CA ALA A 94 12.34 5.33 -4.40
C ALA A 94 12.03 5.02 -2.93
N PHE A 95 12.23 3.77 -2.54
CA PHE A 95 11.97 3.26 -1.21
C PHE A 95 13.23 2.70 -0.57
N ASP A 96 13.24 2.61 0.74
CA ASP A 96 14.33 2.03 1.51
C ASP A 96 13.81 0.91 2.42
N ASN A 97 14.50 -0.22 2.41
CA ASN A 97 14.34 -1.29 3.39
C ASN A 97 15.42 -1.16 4.46
N ARG A 98 15.03 -1.32 5.72
CA ARG A 98 15.96 -1.40 6.85
C ARG A 98 16.03 -2.83 7.36
N PHE A 99 17.23 -3.33 7.58
CA PHE A 99 17.49 -4.65 8.13
C PHE A 99 18.77 -4.64 8.93
N ARG A 100 18.93 -5.58 9.87
CA ARG A 100 20.11 -5.71 10.70
C ARG A 100 20.96 -6.91 10.29
N VAL A 101 22.26 -6.68 10.25
CA VAL A 101 23.27 -7.74 10.09
C VAL A 101 24.30 -7.54 11.20
N ASN A 102 24.46 -8.53 12.07
CA ASN A 102 25.37 -8.46 13.23
C ASN A 102 25.14 -7.18 14.08
N ASP A 103 23.86 -6.87 14.37
CA ASP A 103 23.41 -5.68 15.11
C ASP A 103 23.68 -4.33 14.42
N ILE A 104 24.25 -4.32 13.23
CA ILE A 104 24.45 -3.10 12.43
C ILE A 104 23.21 -2.89 11.55
N LEU A 105 22.62 -1.69 11.62
CA LEU A 105 21.53 -1.28 10.77
C LEU A 105 22.03 -1.00 9.35
N HIS A 106 21.44 -1.67 8.38
CA HIS A 106 21.69 -1.47 6.95
C HIS A 106 20.43 -0.93 6.28
N THR A 107 20.62 -0.06 5.29
CA THR A 107 19.57 0.43 4.43
C THR A 107 19.85 0.01 2.99
N ARG A 108 18.85 -0.56 2.31
CA ARG A 108 18.93 -0.90 0.89
C ARG A 108 17.85 -0.19 0.11
N ARG A 109 18.26 0.46 -0.98
CA ARG A 109 17.37 1.15 -1.91
C ARG A 109 16.66 0.16 -2.82
N LYS A 110 15.36 0.39 -3.02
CA LYS A 110 14.53 -0.25 -4.02
C LYS A 110 13.66 0.80 -4.70
N TYR A 111 13.01 0.43 -5.79
CA TYR A 111 12.18 1.32 -6.56
C TYR A 111 10.79 0.73 -6.73
N GLY A 112 9.81 1.58 -6.96
CA GLY A 112 8.47 1.17 -7.30
C GLY A 112 7.94 2.02 -8.44
N ALA A 113 7.19 1.37 -9.32
CA ALA A 113 6.42 2.02 -10.36
C ALA A 113 4.95 1.66 -10.19
N PHE A 114 4.07 2.65 -10.34
CA PHE A 114 2.65 2.52 -10.06
C PHE A 114 1.85 3.20 -11.15
N HIS A 115 0.79 2.52 -11.59
CA HIS A 115 -0.20 3.05 -12.50
C HIS A 115 -1.59 3.03 -11.85
N SER A 116 -2.35 4.08 -12.07
CA SER A 116 -3.76 4.13 -11.70
C SER A 116 -4.55 4.76 -12.83
N LEU A 117 -5.44 3.98 -13.44
CA LEU A 117 -6.35 4.44 -14.46
C LEU A 117 -7.76 4.52 -13.87
N SER A 118 -8.26 5.72 -13.69
CA SER A 118 -9.58 5.99 -13.13
C SER A 118 -10.53 6.52 -14.20
N ILE A 119 -11.72 5.94 -14.30
CA ILE A 119 -12.73 6.26 -15.30
C ILE A 119 -14.05 6.63 -14.61
N ASN A 120 -14.55 7.83 -14.88
CA ASN A 120 -15.89 8.23 -14.47
C ASN A 120 -16.92 7.73 -15.49
N LEU A 121 -17.49 6.54 -15.27
CA LEU A 121 -18.51 5.96 -16.14
C LEU A 121 -19.78 6.81 -16.17
N SER A 122 -20.11 7.43 -15.04
CA SER A 122 -21.16 8.43 -14.90
C SER A 122 -20.76 9.50 -13.88
N THR A 123 -21.64 10.47 -13.63
CA THR A 123 -21.46 11.45 -12.55
C THR A 123 -21.50 10.83 -11.15
N ARG A 124 -21.95 9.58 -11.04
CA ARG A 124 -22.13 8.85 -9.77
C ARG A 124 -21.27 7.59 -9.65
N LEU A 125 -20.68 7.09 -10.74
CA LEU A 125 -19.93 5.84 -10.76
C LEU A 125 -18.53 6.05 -11.32
N ASN A 126 -17.54 5.67 -10.52
CA ASN A 126 -16.14 5.65 -10.87
C ASN A 126 -15.58 4.22 -10.75
N VAL A 127 -14.72 3.84 -11.66
CA VAL A 127 -13.96 2.59 -11.65
C VAL A 127 -12.48 2.92 -11.82
N THR A 128 -11.63 2.27 -11.05
CA THR A 128 -10.19 2.47 -11.06
C THR A 128 -9.48 1.15 -11.22
N LEU A 129 -8.58 1.06 -12.20
CA LEU A 129 -7.59 0.00 -12.34
C LEU A 129 -6.30 0.48 -11.67
N PHE A 130 -5.67 -0.41 -10.94
CA PHE A 130 -4.40 -0.20 -10.27
C PHE A 130 -3.41 -1.27 -10.67
N GLU A 131 -2.18 -0.86 -10.88
CA GLU A 131 -1.05 -1.73 -11.10
C GLU A 131 0.17 -1.16 -10.40
N SER A 132 1.00 -2.03 -9.82
CA SER A 132 2.28 -1.63 -9.26
C SER A 132 3.30 -2.73 -9.37
N ILE A 133 4.58 -2.34 -9.40
CA ILE A 133 5.71 -3.24 -9.27
C ILE A 133 6.75 -2.64 -8.34
N ILE A 134 7.26 -3.46 -7.41
CA ILE A 134 8.44 -3.13 -6.59
C ILE A 134 9.61 -3.93 -7.10
N PHE A 135 10.71 -3.26 -7.44
CA PHE A 135 11.91 -3.88 -7.99
C PHE A 135 13.19 -3.37 -7.30
N SER A 136 14.20 -4.22 -7.26
CA SER A 136 15.50 -3.92 -6.66
C SER A 136 16.61 -4.66 -7.41
N ARG A 137 17.80 -4.07 -7.43
CA ARG A 137 19.00 -4.72 -7.97
C ARG A 137 19.45 -5.93 -7.14
N ASP A 138 19.23 -5.87 -5.83
CA ASP A 138 19.79 -6.81 -4.87
C ASP A 138 18.76 -7.87 -4.45
N SER A 139 18.29 -8.69 -5.38
CA SER A 139 17.59 -9.91 -4.95
C SER A 139 18.63 -10.97 -4.58
N LEU A 140 18.58 -11.41 -3.32
CA LEU A 140 19.40 -12.54 -2.84
C LEU A 140 19.07 -13.80 -3.66
N GLY A 141 20.05 -14.35 -4.37
CA GLY A 141 19.90 -15.55 -5.19
C GLY A 141 20.00 -15.33 -6.69
N MET A 142 20.28 -14.11 -7.14
CA MET A 142 20.49 -13.82 -8.57
C MET A 142 21.73 -14.48 -9.14
N THR A 143 21.61 -14.96 -10.37
CA THR A 143 22.76 -15.37 -11.20
C THR A 143 23.62 -14.15 -11.55
N LYS A 144 24.90 -14.36 -11.90
CA LYS A 144 25.80 -13.27 -12.33
C LYS A 144 25.23 -12.36 -13.40
N GLN A 145 24.42 -12.89 -14.33
CA GLN A 145 23.75 -12.13 -15.39
C GLN A 145 22.71 -11.11 -14.89
N GLN A 146 22.13 -11.36 -13.71
CA GLN A 146 21.13 -10.48 -13.10
C GLN A 146 21.77 -9.33 -12.30
N VAL A 147 23.04 -9.49 -11.87
CA VAL A 147 23.78 -8.48 -11.12
C VAL A 147 24.24 -7.30 -12.01
N ASP A 148 24.36 -7.51 -13.32
CA ASP A 148 24.85 -6.50 -14.26
C ASP A 148 23.76 -5.50 -14.71
N ARG A 149 22.50 -5.65 -14.26
CA ARG A 149 21.44 -4.70 -14.57
C ARG A 149 21.50 -3.46 -13.66
N PRO A 150 21.11 -2.27 -14.18
CA PRO A 150 21.06 -1.06 -13.37
C PRO A 150 20.05 -1.21 -12.22
N ALA A 151 20.31 -0.55 -11.10
CA ALA A 151 19.41 -0.56 -9.94
C ALA A 151 18.02 -0.02 -10.27
N PHE A 152 17.91 0.90 -11.22
CA PHE A 152 16.69 1.40 -11.83
C PHE A 152 16.65 0.93 -13.28
N ASP A 153 15.64 0.16 -13.65
CA ASP A 153 15.41 -0.26 -15.02
C ASP A 153 14.42 0.70 -15.70
N PRO A 154 14.85 1.41 -16.77
CA PRO A 154 13.99 2.37 -17.47
C PRO A 154 12.72 1.74 -18.07
N VAL A 155 12.67 0.43 -18.27
CA VAL A 155 11.50 -0.27 -18.79
C VAL A 155 10.28 -0.06 -17.89
N TYR A 156 10.48 0.02 -16.56
CA TYR A 156 9.42 0.29 -15.59
C TYR A 156 8.99 1.77 -15.56
N ALA A 157 9.70 2.65 -16.23
CA ALA A 157 9.28 4.05 -16.42
C ALA A 157 8.32 4.24 -17.59
N ASN A 158 8.07 3.18 -18.40
CA ASN A 158 7.12 3.26 -19.50
C ASN A 158 5.69 3.38 -18.98
N PRO A 159 4.96 4.46 -19.31
CA PRO A 159 3.65 4.72 -18.74
C PRO A 159 2.51 3.87 -19.34
N ILE A 160 2.77 3.00 -20.29
CA ILE A 160 1.74 2.30 -21.09
C ILE A 160 1.82 0.78 -20.89
N ILE A 161 2.92 0.26 -20.39
CA ILE A 161 3.17 -1.18 -20.28
C ILE A 161 2.47 -1.76 -19.05
N LEU A 162 1.81 -2.91 -19.21
CA LEU A 162 1.40 -3.78 -18.12
C LEU A 162 2.66 -4.41 -17.49
N TYR A 163 2.93 -4.11 -16.23
CA TYR A 163 4.18 -4.55 -15.55
C TYR A 163 4.32 -6.06 -15.51
N GLN A 164 3.23 -6.80 -15.42
CA GLN A 164 3.27 -8.25 -15.40
C GLN A 164 3.83 -8.85 -16.70
N ALA A 165 3.45 -8.28 -17.85
CA ALA A 165 4.00 -8.74 -19.14
C ALA A 165 5.52 -8.47 -19.23
N VAL A 166 5.98 -7.36 -18.65
CA VAL A 166 7.40 -7.02 -18.56
C VAL A 166 8.14 -7.93 -17.60
N GLU A 167 7.51 -8.31 -16.50
CA GLU A 167 8.10 -9.16 -15.47
C GLU A 167 8.37 -10.58 -16.01
N GLU A 168 7.42 -11.15 -16.77
CA GLU A 168 7.62 -12.45 -17.46
C GLU A 168 8.84 -12.41 -18.39
N ASP A 169 9.01 -11.33 -19.17
CA ASP A 169 10.15 -11.17 -20.07
C ASP A 169 11.49 -10.96 -19.32
N LEU A 170 11.46 -10.36 -18.14
CA LEU A 170 12.65 -10.07 -17.33
C LEU A 170 13.01 -11.19 -16.33
N GLY A 171 12.19 -12.23 -16.20
CA GLY A 171 12.44 -13.40 -15.37
C GLY A 171 12.00 -13.26 -13.91
N ASP A 172 10.83 -12.67 -13.66
CA ASP A 172 10.13 -12.65 -12.36
C ASP A 172 10.99 -12.07 -11.21
N MET A 173 11.51 -10.86 -11.40
CA MET A 173 12.43 -10.24 -10.46
C MET A 173 11.80 -9.20 -9.54
N GLY A 174 10.57 -8.78 -9.83
CA GLY A 174 9.82 -7.78 -9.09
C GLY A 174 8.67 -8.37 -8.28
N ASN A 175 8.01 -7.53 -7.51
CA ASN A 175 6.76 -7.84 -6.84
C ASN A 175 5.64 -7.04 -7.51
N ALA A 176 4.93 -7.70 -8.43
CA ALA A 176 3.85 -7.07 -9.20
C ALA A 176 2.50 -7.27 -8.52
N MET A 177 1.68 -6.23 -8.52
CA MET A 177 0.33 -6.24 -7.97
C MET A 177 -0.65 -5.63 -8.94
N LEU A 178 -1.86 -6.19 -8.97
CA LEU A 178 -2.97 -5.72 -9.78
C LEU A 178 -4.18 -5.44 -8.89
N GLY A 179 -4.92 -4.36 -9.16
CA GLY A 179 -6.07 -3.99 -8.36
C GLY A 179 -7.22 -3.40 -9.15
N LEU A 180 -8.40 -3.57 -8.58
CA LEU A 180 -9.64 -2.97 -9.06
C LEU A 180 -10.28 -2.21 -7.90
N GLY A 181 -10.67 -0.96 -8.14
CA GLY A 181 -11.33 -0.13 -7.13
C GLY A 181 -12.38 0.79 -7.74
N GLY A 182 -12.96 1.62 -6.90
CA GLY A 182 -13.89 2.64 -7.32
C GLY A 182 -14.96 2.97 -6.29
N TYR A 183 -15.88 3.82 -6.69
CA TYR A 183 -17.02 4.19 -5.86
C TYR A 183 -18.30 4.34 -6.66
N TRP A 184 -19.41 4.21 -5.95
CA TRP A 184 -20.75 4.51 -6.46
C TRP A 184 -21.50 5.41 -5.48
N ARG A 185 -21.92 6.58 -5.94
CA ARG A 185 -22.85 7.49 -5.23
C ARG A 185 -24.26 7.03 -5.50
N ILE A 186 -24.83 6.25 -4.60
CA ILE A 186 -26.16 5.64 -4.74
C ILE A 186 -27.21 6.75 -4.82
N VAL A 187 -27.17 7.66 -3.86
CA VAL A 187 -27.96 8.90 -3.78
C VAL A 187 -27.07 10.00 -3.22
N ASP A 188 -27.57 11.24 -3.24
CA ASP A 188 -26.85 12.35 -2.63
C ASP A 188 -26.66 12.10 -1.13
N GLY A 189 -25.45 12.26 -0.66
CA GLY A 189 -25.06 11.96 0.72
C GLY A 189 -24.73 10.49 1.01
N LEU A 190 -24.93 9.53 0.08
CA LEU A 190 -24.60 8.12 0.29
C LEU A 190 -23.68 7.61 -0.80
N LYS A 191 -22.44 7.27 -0.44
CA LYS A 191 -21.41 6.68 -1.29
C LYS A 191 -21.00 5.31 -0.76
N VAL A 192 -20.95 4.30 -1.62
CA VAL A 192 -20.24 3.05 -1.38
C VAL A 192 -18.94 3.06 -2.16
N TYR A 193 -17.92 2.41 -1.63
CA TYR A 193 -16.61 2.34 -2.28
C TYR A 193 -15.94 1.01 -1.97
N GLY A 194 -14.94 0.65 -2.76
CA GLY A 194 -14.16 -0.55 -2.52
C GLY A 194 -12.88 -0.60 -3.32
N GLN A 195 -11.97 -1.46 -2.86
CA GLN A 195 -10.74 -1.83 -3.52
C GLN A 195 -10.51 -3.33 -3.35
N PHE A 196 -10.00 -3.96 -4.37
CA PHE A 196 -9.54 -5.34 -4.37
C PHE A 196 -8.17 -5.40 -5.01
N LEU A 197 -7.21 -5.98 -4.31
CA LEU A 197 -5.82 -6.13 -4.72
C LEU A 197 -5.46 -7.60 -4.80
N ILE A 198 -4.80 -8.01 -5.87
CA ILE A 198 -4.14 -9.31 -6.02
C ILE A 198 -2.64 -9.06 -6.02
N ASP A 199 -1.94 -9.81 -5.19
CA ASP A 199 -0.50 -9.81 -5.04
C ASP A 199 0.05 -11.10 -5.63
N GLU A 200 1.01 -11.01 -6.57
CA GLU A 200 1.50 -12.13 -7.40
C GLU A 200 0.36 -12.81 -8.17
N PHE A 201 0.10 -12.34 -9.38
CA PHE A 201 -1.03 -12.77 -10.21
C PHE A 201 -0.75 -14.08 -10.94
N ALA A 202 -0.68 -15.19 -10.19
CA ALA A 202 -0.67 -16.53 -10.79
C ALA A 202 -2.12 -17.00 -11.05
N ILE A 203 -2.68 -16.68 -12.22
CA ILE A 203 -4.06 -17.10 -12.61
C ILE A 203 -4.28 -18.59 -12.38
N GLN A 204 -3.27 -19.41 -12.63
CA GLN A 204 -3.34 -20.85 -12.46
C GLN A 204 -3.61 -21.27 -11.01
N ASP A 205 -3.11 -20.51 -10.03
CA ASP A 205 -3.35 -20.79 -8.61
C ASP A 205 -4.76 -20.40 -8.17
N TYR A 206 -5.37 -19.41 -8.80
CA TYR A 206 -6.75 -19.00 -8.52
C TYR A 206 -7.80 -19.87 -9.22
N LEU A 207 -7.54 -20.33 -10.44
CA LEU A 207 -8.45 -21.13 -11.25
C LEU A 207 -8.14 -22.62 -11.19
N GLY A 208 -6.95 -23.01 -10.74
CA GLY A 208 -6.49 -24.38 -10.69
C GLY A 208 -7.00 -25.15 -9.46
N THR A 209 -6.93 -26.48 -9.57
CA THR A 209 -7.29 -27.44 -8.50
C THR A 209 -6.19 -27.58 -7.43
N GLN A 210 -5.07 -26.88 -7.56
CA GLN A 210 -3.98 -26.96 -6.58
C GLN A 210 -4.36 -26.23 -5.29
N LYS A 211 -4.34 -26.97 -4.18
CA LYS A 211 -4.76 -26.51 -2.85
C LYS A 211 -3.69 -25.68 -2.12
N ASN A 212 -2.85 -24.95 -2.83
CA ASN A 212 -1.85 -24.09 -2.19
C ASN A 212 -2.51 -22.79 -1.72
N GLU A 213 -3.20 -22.83 -0.60
CA GLU A 213 -3.92 -21.70 -0.03
C GLU A 213 -3.04 -20.47 0.26
N TRP A 214 -1.73 -20.66 0.48
CA TRP A 214 -0.80 -19.58 0.76
C TRP A 214 -0.47 -18.72 -0.48
N THR A 215 -0.61 -19.26 -1.70
CA THR A 215 -0.34 -18.53 -2.95
C THR A 215 -1.45 -17.55 -3.29
N LYS A 216 -2.65 -17.72 -2.71
CA LYS A 216 -3.79 -16.83 -2.92
C LYS A 216 -3.64 -15.55 -2.08
N LYS A 217 -2.73 -14.67 -2.47
CA LYS A 217 -2.46 -13.39 -1.80
C LYS A 217 -3.36 -12.30 -2.35
N TYR A 218 -4.27 -11.81 -1.53
CA TYR A 218 -5.13 -10.67 -1.88
C TYR A 218 -5.50 -9.83 -0.66
N ALA A 219 -5.83 -8.58 -0.92
CA ALA A 219 -6.41 -7.68 0.06
C ALA A 219 -7.65 -6.99 -0.50
N LEU A 220 -8.54 -6.58 0.39
CA LEU A 220 -9.75 -5.83 0.04
C LEU A 220 -10.10 -4.80 1.10
N VAL A 221 -10.72 -3.72 0.64
CA VAL A 221 -11.40 -2.71 1.44
C VAL A 221 -12.78 -2.50 0.82
N GLY A 222 -13.80 -2.38 1.65
CA GLY A 222 -15.12 -1.98 1.22
C GLY A 222 -15.82 -1.18 2.30
N GLY A 223 -16.50 -0.11 1.92
CA GLY A 223 -17.12 0.75 2.91
C GLY A 223 -18.27 1.59 2.38
N VAL A 224 -18.92 2.22 3.34
CA VAL A 224 -20.04 3.14 3.13
C VAL A 224 -19.69 4.48 3.76
N HIS A 225 -19.91 5.55 3.03
CA HIS A 225 -19.78 6.92 3.51
C HIS A 225 -21.12 7.61 3.41
N PHE A 226 -21.68 7.97 4.55
CA PHE A 226 -22.92 8.71 4.67
C PHE A 226 -22.65 10.14 5.13
N VAL A 227 -23.07 11.11 4.35
CA VAL A 227 -22.97 12.55 4.63
C VAL A 227 -24.37 13.10 4.80
N LYS A 228 -24.76 13.40 6.04
CA LYS A 228 -26.05 14.01 6.34
C LYS A 228 -26.04 15.52 6.05
N THR A 229 -24.94 16.16 6.45
CA THR A 229 -24.66 17.60 6.23
C THR A 229 -23.15 17.79 6.16
N LEU A 230 -22.67 18.97 5.74
CA LEU A 230 -21.24 19.32 5.83
C LEU A 230 -20.67 19.22 7.25
N LYS A 231 -21.55 19.22 8.27
CA LYS A 231 -21.18 19.13 9.68
C LYS A 231 -21.36 17.73 10.30
N SER A 232 -21.86 16.76 9.55
CA SER A 232 -22.06 15.41 10.10
C SER A 232 -21.89 14.36 9.01
N ASN A 233 -20.93 13.50 9.19
CA ASN A 233 -20.69 12.38 8.30
C ASN A 233 -20.15 11.14 9.03
N VAL A 234 -20.46 9.96 8.48
CA VAL A 234 -20.12 8.65 9.02
C VAL A 234 -19.48 7.81 7.93
N LYS A 235 -18.40 7.13 8.26
CA LYS A 235 -17.85 6.04 7.43
C LYS A 235 -17.85 4.75 8.22
N LEU A 236 -18.31 3.69 7.59
CA LEU A 236 -18.16 2.31 8.07
C LEU A 236 -17.36 1.56 7.02
N GLU A 237 -16.25 0.94 7.42
CA GLU A 237 -15.33 0.28 6.52
C GLU A 237 -14.95 -1.10 7.05
N TYR A 238 -14.91 -2.07 6.15
CA TYR A 238 -14.35 -3.39 6.37
C TYR A 238 -13.09 -3.54 5.51
N SER A 239 -12.00 -4.01 6.13
CA SER A 239 -10.73 -4.26 5.48
C SER A 239 -10.25 -5.68 5.80
N ARG A 240 -9.59 -6.31 4.83
CA ARG A 240 -9.01 -7.64 4.99
C ARG A 240 -7.79 -7.79 4.10
N ALA A 241 -6.74 -8.42 4.62
CA ALA A 241 -5.65 -8.96 3.81
C ALA A 241 -5.36 -10.41 4.22
N ARG A 242 -5.07 -11.24 3.23
CA ARG A 242 -4.68 -12.63 3.47
C ARG A 242 -3.24 -12.72 3.98
N PRO A 243 -2.85 -13.87 4.56
CA PRO A 243 -1.46 -14.19 4.87
C PRO A 243 -0.57 -13.97 3.65
N PHE A 244 0.65 -13.46 3.89
CA PHE A 244 1.68 -13.17 2.88
C PHE A 244 1.35 -12.09 1.84
N THR A 245 0.16 -11.47 1.87
CA THR A 245 -0.10 -10.28 1.05
C THR A 245 0.94 -9.20 1.36
N TYR A 246 1.46 -8.52 0.33
CA TYR A 246 2.55 -7.53 0.39
C TYR A 246 3.96 -8.10 0.62
N SER A 247 4.09 -9.40 0.90
CA SER A 247 5.38 -10.06 1.00
C SER A 247 5.81 -10.71 -0.31
N HIS A 248 7.10 -10.76 -0.55
CA HIS A 248 7.67 -11.40 -1.73
C HIS A 248 8.72 -12.45 -1.31
N HIS A 249 9.13 -13.33 -2.25
CA HIS A 249 10.17 -14.32 -2.00
C HIS A 249 11.50 -13.67 -1.59
N SER A 250 11.77 -12.47 -2.10
CA SER A 250 12.85 -11.61 -1.64
C SER A 250 12.29 -10.55 -0.70
N GLY A 251 12.80 -10.47 0.52
CA GLY A 251 12.46 -9.38 1.44
C GLY A 251 12.84 -7.99 0.93
N GLN A 252 13.63 -7.91 -0.15
CA GLN A 252 13.99 -6.63 -0.78
C GLN A 252 12.86 -6.05 -1.63
N THR A 253 12.00 -6.89 -2.20
CA THR A 253 10.90 -6.47 -3.08
C THR A 253 9.53 -6.52 -2.40
N ASN A 254 9.49 -6.67 -1.07
CA ASN A 254 8.26 -6.52 -0.30
C ASN A 254 7.66 -5.11 -0.44
N TYR A 255 6.35 -4.97 -0.18
CA TYR A 255 5.59 -3.74 -0.38
C TYR A 255 5.64 -2.82 0.85
N VAL A 256 6.85 -2.36 1.21
CA VAL A 256 7.11 -1.51 2.37
C VAL A 256 8.13 -0.41 2.08
N HIS A 257 8.15 0.64 2.92
CA HIS A 257 9.17 1.68 2.97
C HIS A 257 9.54 1.96 4.42
N TYR A 258 10.84 1.91 4.77
CA TYR A 258 11.33 1.98 6.15
C TYR A 258 10.61 1.02 7.10
N ASN A 259 10.30 -0.19 6.61
CA ASN A 259 9.56 -1.24 7.32
C ASN A 259 8.07 -0.92 7.58
N ASP A 260 7.54 0.20 7.10
CA ASP A 260 6.12 0.53 7.12
C ASP A 260 5.43 0.13 5.81
N TYR A 261 4.20 -0.33 5.89
CA TYR A 261 3.45 -0.84 4.74
C TYR A 261 3.03 0.28 3.79
N LEU A 262 3.27 0.09 2.49
CA LEU A 262 2.80 1.01 1.45
C LEU A 262 1.28 0.89 1.23
N GLY A 263 0.73 -0.31 1.46
CA GLY A 263 -0.70 -0.56 1.42
C GLY A 263 -1.38 -0.31 2.77
N HIS A 264 -2.21 -1.27 3.21
CA HIS A 264 -2.98 -1.13 4.45
C HIS A 264 -2.08 -1.12 5.69
N PRO A 265 -2.32 -0.23 6.68
CA PRO A 265 -1.48 -0.09 7.88
C PRO A 265 -1.34 -1.35 8.72
N LEU A 266 -2.32 -2.24 8.69
CA LEU A 266 -2.27 -3.52 9.41
C LEU A 266 -1.42 -4.59 8.70
N GLY A 267 -0.96 -4.32 7.47
CA GLY A 267 -0.12 -5.24 6.69
C GLY A 267 -0.90 -6.41 6.14
N SER A 268 -0.52 -7.62 6.53
CA SER A 268 -1.12 -8.88 6.07
C SER A 268 -1.75 -9.67 7.22
N ASN A 269 -2.51 -10.72 6.86
CA ASN A 269 -3.20 -11.64 7.79
C ASN A 269 -4.06 -10.93 8.83
N PHE A 270 -4.98 -10.08 8.38
CA PHE A 270 -5.90 -9.36 9.26
C PHE A 270 -7.32 -9.28 8.70
N GLN A 271 -8.27 -8.98 9.59
CA GLN A 271 -9.61 -8.44 9.32
C GLN A 271 -9.83 -7.27 10.25
N ASP A 272 -10.43 -6.20 9.74
CA ASP A 272 -10.73 -4.99 10.50
C ASP A 272 -12.09 -4.44 10.12
N ILE A 273 -12.83 -3.96 11.11
CA ILE A 273 -14.04 -3.18 10.93
C ILE A 273 -13.81 -1.85 11.62
N MET A 274 -13.92 -0.76 10.87
CA MET A 274 -13.69 0.59 11.39
C MET A 274 -14.93 1.46 11.20
N LEU A 275 -15.35 2.10 12.28
CA LEU A 275 -16.34 3.17 12.29
C LEU A 275 -15.63 4.49 12.51
N TRP A 276 -15.88 5.44 11.64
CA TRP A 276 -15.45 6.82 11.79
C TRP A 276 -16.67 7.74 11.71
N TYR A 277 -16.77 8.63 12.69
CA TYR A 277 -17.84 9.61 12.78
C TYR A 277 -17.27 11.00 13.02
N HIS A 278 -17.78 11.98 12.29
CA HIS A 278 -17.48 13.39 12.47
C HIS A 278 -18.75 14.17 12.67
N VAL A 279 -18.75 15.07 13.65
CA VAL A 279 -19.83 16.04 13.88
C VAL A 279 -19.28 17.41 14.27
N GLY A 280 -19.76 18.45 13.60
CA GLY A 280 -19.55 19.84 13.98
C GLY A 280 -20.63 20.30 14.95
N LEU A 281 -20.24 20.50 16.21
CA LEU A 281 -21.15 20.92 17.28
C LEU A 281 -21.39 22.44 17.27
N ALA A 282 -20.36 23.21 16.91
CA ALA A 282 -20.41 24.67 16.87
C ALA A 282 -19.55 25.19 15.70
N LYS A 283 -19.54 26.51 15.46
CA LYS A 283 -18.80 27.14 14.36
C LYS A 283 -17.31 26.72 14.34
N ASN A 284 -16.69 26.57 15.50
CA ASN A 284 -15.26 26.26 15.65
C ASN A 284 -15.01 24.95 16.44
N THR A 285 -16.03 24.10 16.61
CA THR A 285 -15.92 22.86 17.39
C THR A 285 -16.33 21.67 16.56
N ASN A 286 -15.37 20.78 16.29
CA ASN A 286 -15.59 19.53 15.61
C ASN A 286 -15.23 18.37 16.55
N VAL A 287 -16.05 17.33 16.54
CA VAL A 287 -15.81 16.08 17.29
C VAL A 287 -15.61 14.96 16.29
N TYR A 288 -14.55 14.20 16.50
CA TYR A 288 -14.23 13.02 15.72
C TYR A 288 -14.24 11.81 16.66
N PHE A 289 -14.90 10.77 16.22
CA PHE A 289 -14.93 9.50 16.93
C PHE A 289 -14.49 8.39 15.97
N THR A 290 -13.55 7.55 16.42
CA THR A 290 -13.08 6.41 15.67
C THR A 290 -13.11 5.18 16.56
N MET A 291 -13.68 4.08 16.05
CA MET A 291 -13.69 2.79 16.71
C MET A 291 -13.30 1.71 15.69
N SER A 292 -12.44 0.79 16.09
CA SER A 292 -12.09 -0.36 15.26
C SER A 292 -12.16 -1.66 16.05
N TYR A 293 -12.48 -2.73 15.33
CA TYR A 293 -12.37 -4.10 15.80
C TYR A 293 -11.51 -4.89 14.83
N THR A 294 -10.32 -5.27 15.30
CA THR A 294 -9.28 -5.90 14.47
C THR A 294 -9.00 -7.32 14.97
N LYS A 295 -8.99 -8.27 14.02
CA LYS A 295 -8.36 -9.59 14.19
C LYS A 295 -7.10 -9.64 13.35
N ARG A 296 -5.97 -9.98 13.94
CA ARG A 296 -4.69 -10.06 13.24
C ARG A 296 -3.95 -11.34 13.61
N GLY A 297 -3.51 -12.10 12.59
CA GLY A 297 -2.60 -13.20 12.78
C GLY A 297 -1.18 -12.69 13.01
N ARG A 298 -0.49 -13.27 13.97
CA ARG A 298 0.91 -12.96 14.27
C ARG A 298 1.80 -14.15 13.93
N ASN A 299 3.01 -13.86 13.51
CA ASN A 299 4.06 -14.85 13.45
C ASN A 299 4.50 -15.22 14.86
N THR A 300 4.72 -16.50 15.07
CA THR A 300 5.32 -17.07 16.30
C THR A 300 6.70 -17.63 15.94
N GLN A 301 6.97 -18.88 16.27
CA GLN A 301 8.15 -19.60 15.78
C GLN A 301 8.02 -19.97 14.28
N VAL A 302 6.81 -19.97 13.76
CA VAL A 302 6.48 -20.23 12.35
C VAL A 302 6.01 -18.93 11.70
N ASN A 303 6.36 -18.72 10.44
CA ASN A 303 5.88 -17.60 9.67
C ASN A 303 4.48 -17.92 9.11
N TYR A 304 3.44 -17.32 9.72
CA TYR A 304 2.05 -17.43 9.30
C TYR A 304 1.63 -16.32 8.33
N GLY A 305 2.58 -15.62 7.76
CA GLY A 305 2.30 -14.55 6.79
C GLY A 305 1.63 -13.32 7.40
N GLY A 306 1.82 -13.09 8.70
CA GLY A 306 1.33 -11.89 9.39
C GLY A 306 2.30 -10.71 9.32
N ASP A 307 3.47 -10.88 8.72
CA ASP A 307 4.50 -9.87 8.60
C ASP A 307 5.12 -9.88 7.20
N PRO A 308 4.81 -8.91 6.33
CA PRO A 308 5.38 -8.78 5.01
C PRO A 308 6.89 -8.57 4.95
N LEU A 309 7.53 -8.20 6.07
CA LEU A 309 8.99 -8.06 6.15
C LEU A 309 9.72 -9.39 6.08
N ASN A 310 9.04 -10.46 6.51
CA ASN A 310 9.58 -11.81 6.49
C ASN A 310 9.17 -12.52 5.18
N PRO A 311 10.10 -12.88 4.31
CA PRO A 311 9.80 -13.66 3.12
C PRO A 311 9.19 -15.01 3.51
N TYR A 312 8.30 -15.54 2.68
CA TYR A 312 7.72 -16.85 2.91
C TYR A 312 8.78 -17.96 2.79
N THR A 313 8.74 -18.90 3.70
CA THR A 313 9.66 -20.04 3.73
C THR A 313 9.05 -21.26 3.02
N THR A 314 9.92 -22.21 2.61
CA THR A 314 9.47 -23.50 2.04
C THR A 314 8.57 -24.26 3.02
N ARG A 315 8.82 -24.15 4.32
CA ARG A 315 8.01 -24.80 5.35
C ARG A 315 6.57 -24.26 5.38
N ALA A 316 6.40 -22.94 5.38
CA ALA A 316 5.07 -22.32 5.31
C ALA A 316 4.32 -22.71 4.02
N LYS A 317 5.03 -22.88 2.89
CA LYS A 317 4.48 -23.36 1.63
C LYS A 317 3.87 -24.77 1.75
N ASN A 318 4.56 -25.66 2.47
CA ASN A 318 4.18 -27.08 2.56
C ASN A 318 3.13 -27.36 3.64
N GLU A 319 3.08 -26.58 4.70
CA GLU A 319 2.20 -26.82 5.85
C GLU A 319 0.79 -26.22 5.69
N GLY A 320 0.55 -25.43 4.66
CA GLY A 320 -0.72 -24.73 4.44
C GLY A 320 -0.95 -23.64 5.49
N VAL A 321 -1.03 -22.39 5.06
CA VAL A 321 -1.20 -21.26 5.98
C VAL A 321 -2.68 -21.02 6.23
N LYS A 322 -3.09 -21.09 7.49
CA LYS A 322 -4.43 -20.73 7.91
C LYS A 322 -4.53 -19.24 8.25
N MET A 323 -5.66 -18.63 7.94
CA MET A 323 -5.98 -17.30 8.41
C MET A 323 -6.02 -17.29 9.93
N PHE A 324 -5.34 -16.30 10.54
CA PHE A 324 -5.31 -16.09 11.99
C PHE A 324 -4.70 -17.22 12.86
N ASP A 325 -3.99 -18.18 12.27
CA ASP A 325 -3.13 -19.07 13.04
C ASP A 325 -1.96 -18.25 13.62
N GLY A 326 -1.72 -18.38 14.92
CA GLY A 326 -0.81 -17.49 15.65
C GLY A 326 -1.56 -16.29 16.22
N ILE A 327 -2.52 -16.56 17.08
CA ILE A 327 -3.42 -15.57 17.68
C ILE A 327 -2.71 -14.68 18.70
N LEU A 328 -3.09 -13.41 18.66
CA LEU A 328 -2.99 -12.34 19.64
C LEU A 328 -2.55 -12.74 21.04
#